data_3b8d007f06bc04163a97575cbb151d0a
#
_entry.id   3b8d007f06bc04163a97575cbb151d0a
#
_cell.length_a   1.000
_cell.length_b   1.000
_cell.length_c   1.000
_cell.angle_alpha   90.00
_cell.angle_beta   90.00
_cell.angle_gamma   90.00
#
_symmetry.space_group_name_H-M   'P 1'
#
loop_
_entity.id
_entity.type
_entity.pdbx_description
1 polymer ?
#
loop_
_entity_poly.entity_id
_entity_poly.type
_entity_poly.pdbx_seq_one_letter_code
_entity_poly.pdbx_strand_id
1 'polypeptide(L)'
;MTKTAVLIIFLFTQSILLNAQKSESHYLFETDSSWFKEIFVFPISFAQEIKHVGIEDARFPPGWGKEASPEFWSYIFAWHIDRNEQIRRVDLQNNLQLYFDGLLNLNNEREQRKTVVTLTTNDKANVNSSYFGKVETIDTRYTKKPMTLNVLIEEHYCDQKKKSIIIFRFSPKEFGNPIWQTLGDVELIKGVCEL
;
A
#
# COMPACT_ATOMS: atom_id res chain seq x y z
N MET A 1 -45.86 51.54 -43.32
CA MET A 1 -46.28 50.49 -42.36
C MET A 1 -45.15 49.46 -42.25
N THR A 2 -44.30 49.65 -41.27
CA THR A 2 -43.06 48.84 -41.06
C THR A 2 -43.38 47.78 -39.99
N LYS A 3 -43.31 46.52 -40.35
CA LYS A 3 -43.46 45.40 -39.42
C LYS A 3 -42.13 45.08 -38.78
N THR A 4 -42.01 45.33 -37.50
CA THR A 4 -40.84 44.99 -36.68
C THR A 4 -40.95 43.54 -36.28
N ALA A 5 -40.02 42.72 -36.77
CA ALA A 5 -39.91 41.29 -36.34
C ALA A 5 -39.06 41.24 -35.06
N VAL A 6 -39.61 40.78 -33.95
CA VAL A 6 -38.91 40.54 -32.70
C VAL A 6 -38.35 39.10 -32.75
N LEU A 7 -37.00 39.03 -32.81
CA LEU A 7 -36.27 37.76 -32.78
C LEU A 7 -36.04 37.38 -31.30
N ILE A 8 -36.77 36.38 -30.81
CA ILE A 8 -36.54 35.84 -29.44
C ILE A 8 -35.43 34.80 -29.54
N ILE A 9 -34.23 35.16 -29.05
CA ILE A 9 -33.11 34.22 -28.90
C ILE A 9 -33.34 33.44 -27.60
N PHE A 10 -33.70 32.16 -27.73
CA PHE A 10 -33.80 31.21 -26.62
C PHE A 10 -32.36 30.73 -26.31
N LEU A 11 -31.74 31.31 -25.32
CA LEU A 11 -30.49 30.83 -24.74
C LEU A 11 -30.75 29.58 -23.93
N PHE A 12 -30.50 28.42 -24.53
CA PHE A 12 -30.44 27.13 -23.84
C PHE A 12 -29.13 27.09 -23.06
N THR A 13 -29.17 27.47 -21.78
CA THR A 13 -28.09 27.19 -20.83
C THR A 13 -28.14 25.72 -20.46
N GLN A 14 -27.39 24.90 -21.17
CA GLN A 14 -27.11 23.52 -20.73
C GLN A 14 -26.21 23.59 -19.50
N SER A 15 -26.81 23.42 -18.32
CA SER A 15 -26.09 23.16 -17.07
C SER A 15 -25.44 21.79 -17.19
N ILE A 16 -24.16 21.76 -17.57
CA ILE A 16 -23.34 20.55 -17.46
C ILE A 16 -23.16 20.33 -15.96
N LEU A 17 -23.98 19.44 -15.38
CA LEU A 17 -23.72 18.87 -14.07
C LEU A 17 -22.46 18.01 -14.21
N LEU A 18 -21.30 18.61 -13.94
CA LEU A 18 -20.09 17.89 -13.62
C LEU A 18 -20.39 17.11 -12.33
N ASN A 19 -20.86 15.88 -12.48
CA ASN A 19 -20.75 14.90 -11.42
C ASN A 19 -19.25 14.68 -11.19
N ALA A 20 -18.65 15.47 -10.30
CA ALA A 20 -17.43 15.10 -9.66
C ALA A 20 -17.74 13.81 -8.90
N GLN A 21 -17.47 12.66 -9.52
CA GLN A 21 -17.39 11.40 -8.81
C GLN A 21 -16.33 11.63 -7.73
N LYS A 22 -16.81 11.88 -6.51
CA LYS A 22 -16.02 11.80 -5.31
C LYS A 22 -15.53 10.37 -5.29
N SER A 23 -14.30 10.15 -5.70
CA SER A 23 -13.62 8.88 -5.51
C SER A 23 -13.74 8.61 -4.02
N GLU A 24 -14.65 7.73 -3.63
CA GLU A 24 -14.64 7.20 -2.27
C GLU A 24 -13.30 6.51 -2.14
N SER A 25 -12.37 7.19 -1.47
CA SER A 25 -11.09 6.59 -1.12
C SER A 25 -11.41 5.47 -0.13
N HIS A 26 -11.50 4.25 -0.63
CA HIS A 26 -11.74 3.06 0.17
C HIS A 26 -10.48 2.80 0.99
N TYR A 27 -10.41 3.41 2.17
CA TYR A 27 -9.36 3.13 3.13
C TYR A 27 -9.55 1.73 3.69
N LEU A 28 -8.47 0.97 3.78
CA LEU A 28 -8.48 -0.38 4.34
C LEU A 28 -8.23 -0.37 5.85
N PHE A 29 -7.58 0.69 6.36
CA PHE A 29 -7.20 0.82 7.75
C PHE A 29 -7.87 2.01 8.43
N GLU A 30 -8.20 1.82 9.72
CA GLU A 30 -8.46 2.90 10.66
C GLU A 30 -7.18 3.24 11.42
N THR A 31 -6.74 4.48 11.37
CA THR A 31 -5.58 4.98 12.10
C THR A 31 -5.87 6.33 12.72
N ASP A 32 -5.14 6.67 13.78
CA ASP A 32 -5.13 8.01 14.36
C ASP A 32 -4.84 9.07 13.30
N SER A 33 -5.37 10.28 13.49
CA SER A 33 -5.23 11.40 12.56
C SER A 33 -3.79 11.89 12.38
N SER A 34 -2.88 11.52 13.28
CA SER A 34 -1.45 11.86 13.20
C SER A 34 -0.68 10.99 12.20
N TRP A 35 -1.24 9.85 11.78
CA TRP A 35 -0.61 8.98 10.80
C TRP A 35 -0.72 9.53 9.39
N PHE A 36 0.38 9.50 8.64
CA PHE A 36 0.35 9.79 7.21
C PHE A 36 -0.31 8.64 6.45
N LYS A 37 -1.02 8.99 5.37
CA LYS A 37 -1.81 8.06 4.56
C LYS A 37 -1.46 8.25 3.10
N GLU A 38 -1.15 7.16 2.41
CA GLU A 38 -0.95 7.15 0.96
C GLU A 38 -1.73 6.00 0.34
N ILE A 39 -2.37 6.26 -0.80
CA ILE A 39 -3.07 5.24 -1.60
C ILE A 39 -2.41 5.18 -2.96
N PHE A 40 -2.01 3.98 -3.35
CA PHE A 40 -1.46 3.71 -4.67
C PHE A 40 -2.39 2.78 -5.46
N VAL A 41 -2.56 3.06 -6.73
CA VAL A 41 -3.29 2.17 -7.65
C VAL A 41 -2.29 1.29 -8.36
N PHE A 42 -2.58 -0.01 -8.48
CA PHE A 42 -1.76 -0.92 -9.26
C PHE A 42 -1.99 -0.76 -10.77
N PRO A 43 -0.92 -0.93 -11.59
CA PRO A 43 0.49 -1.09 -11.22
C PRO A 43 1.06 0.17 -10.58
N ILE A 44 1.76 0.02 -9.44
CA ILE A 44 2.36 1.15 -8.72
C ILE A 44 3.46 1.78 -9.56
N SER A 45 3.54 3.11 -9.62
CA SER A 45 4.41 3.85 -10.53
C SER A 45 5.90 3.53 -10.39
N PHE A 46 6.37 3.24 -9.19
CA PHE A 46 7.76 2.88 -8.93
C PHE A 46 8.05 1.37 -9.00
N ALA A 47 7.00 0.52 -9.14
CA ALA A 47 7.11 -0.95 -9.21
C ALA A 47 6.14 -1.52 -10.26
N GLN A 48 6.24 -1.05 -11.49
CA GLN A 48 5.31 -1.38 -12.57
C GLN A 48 5.33 -2.85 -13.00
N GLU A 49 6.35 -3.58 -12.62
CA GLU A 49 6.46 -5.02 -12.86
C GLU A 49 5.50 -5.85 -11.99
N ILE A 50 5.01 -5.30 -10.87
CA ILE A 50 3.99 -5.93 -10.03
C ILE A 50 2.63 -5.75 -10.70
N LYS A 51 2.18 -6.78 -11.42
CA LYS A 51 0.98 -6.75 -12.29
C LYS A 51 -0.31 -7.13 -11.54
N HIS A 52 -0.54 -6.53 -10.38
CA HIS A 52 -1.83 -6.67 -9.70
C HIS A 52 -2.86 -5.68 -10.25
N VAL A 53 -4.12 -5.95 -9.95
CA VAL A 53 -5.25 -5.04 -10.13
C VAL A 53 -5.81 -4.76 -8.74
N GLY A 54 -5.93 -3.48 -8.38
CA GLY A 54 -6.39 -3.08 -7.05
C GLY A 54 -5.63 -1.88 -6.53
N ILE A 55 -5.52 -1.79 -5.20
CA ILE A 55 -4.86 -0.67 -4.51
C ILE A 55 -3.90 -1.15 -3.43
N GLU A 56 -2.96 -0.26 -3.10
CA GLU A 56 -2.22 -0.28 -1.84
C GLU A 56 -2.72 0.85 -0.96
N ASP A 57 -2.96 0.56 0.31
CA ASP A 57 -3.24 1.53 1.36
C ASP A 57 -2.10 1.51 2.37
N ALA A 58 -1.30 2.57 2.42
CA ALA A 58 -0.13 2.70 3.28
C ALA A 58 -0.37 3.68 4.43
N ARG A 59 0.17 3.33 5.62
CA ARG A 59 0.07 4.10 6.85
C ARG A 59 1.43 4.22 7.52
N PHE A 60 1.78 5.44 7.88
CA PHE A 60 3.08 5.79 8.43
C PHE A 60 2.90 6.53 9.75
N PRO A 61 3.47 6.06 10.86
CA PRO A 61 3.43 6.82 12.12
C PRO A 61 4.23 8.12 12.02
N PRO A 62 4.00 9.11 12.89
CA PRO A 62 4.55 10.46 12.76
C PRO A 62 6.08 10.55 12.70
N GLY A 63 6.77 9.57 13.26
CA GLY A 63 8.23 9.52 13.32
C GLY A 63 8.91 8.66 12.25
N TRP A 64 8.15 8.05 11.34
CA TRP A 64 8.64 7.04 10.39
C TRP A 64 9.83 7.49 9.52
N GLY A 65 9.88 8.75 9.12
CA GLY A 65 10.95 9.35 8.30
C GLY A 65 12.05 10.05 9.10
N LYS A 66 12.07 9.95 10.44
CA LYS A 66 13.03 10.62 11.32
C LYS A 66 14.02 9.61 11.89
N GLU A 67 15.29 9.67 11.49
CA GLU A 67 16.33 8.69 11.87
C GLU A 67 16.46 8.48 13.40
N ALA A 68 16.30 9.55 14.20
CA ALA A 68 16.33 9.49 15.64
C ALA A 68 15.05 8.95 16.30
N SER A 69 13.98 8.72 15.55
CA SER A 69 12.71 8.24 16.07
C SER A 69 12.74 6.72 16.31
N PRO A 70 12.07 6.21 17.37
CA PRO A 70 11.84 4.78 17.52
C PRO A 70 10.98 4.19 16.39
N GLU A 71 10.22 5.01 15.67
CA GLU A 71 9.35 4.66 14.55
C GLU A 71 10.07 4.69 13.19
N PHE A 72 11.35 5.03 13.14
CA PHE A 72 12.10 5.16 11.89
C PHE A 72 12.00 3.90 11.03
N TRP A 73 11.62 4.07 9.75
CA TRP A 73 11.35 2.99 8.79
C TRP A 73 10.34 1.92 9.29
N SER A 74 9.46 2.30 10.25
CA SER A 74 8.39 1.43 10.72
C SER A 74 7.07 1.90 10.13
N TYR A 75 6.36 1.01 9.43
CA TYR A 75 5.10 1.35 8.76
C TYR A 75 4.30 0.09 8.41
N ILE A 76 3.07 0.29 8.01
CA ILE A 76 2.16 -0.76 7.57
C ILE A 76 1.56 -0.37 6.22
N PHE A 77 1.38 -1.34 5.35
CA PHE A 77 0.50 -1.20 4.20
C PHE A 77 -0.31 -2.47 3.95
N ALA A 78 -1.41 -2.34 3.23
CA ALA A 78 -2.17 -3.47 2.73
C ALA A 78 -2.38 -3.35 1.23
N TRP A 79 -2.24 -4.48 0.55
CA TRP A 79 -2.69 -4.65 -0.83
C TRP A 79 -4.10 -5.23 -0.83
N HIS A 80 -5.04 -4.54 -1.46
CA HIS A 80 -6.36 -5.06 -1.79
C HIS A 80 -6.40 -5.31 -3.29
N ILE A 81 -6.24 -6.58 -3.67
CA ILE A 81 -5.98 -6.97 -5.06
C ILE A 81 -6.88 -8.10 -5.52
N ASP A 82 -7.23 -8.09 -6.81
CA ASP A 82 -7.97 -9.16 -7.45
C ASP A 82 -7.12 -10.42 -7.54
N ARG A 83 -7.62 -11.53 -7.00
CA ARG A 83 -6.95 -12.83 -7.05
C ARG A 83 -7.98 -13.97 -7.01
N ASN A 84 -7.67 -15.05 -7.74
CA ASN A 84 -8.49 -16.26 -7.73
C ASN A 84 -8.07 -17.26 -6.64
N GLU A 85 -6.91 -17.06 -6.04
CA GLU A 85 -6.32 -17.93 -5.00
C GLU A 85 -5.40 -17.13 -4.09
N GLN A 86 -5.06 -17.69 -2.93
CA GLN A 86 -4.08 -17.10 -2.00
C GLN A 86 -2.73 -16.91 -2.68
N ILE A 87 -1.99 -15.88 -2.25
CA ILE A 87 -0.68 -15.58 -2.82
C ILE A 87 0.38 -16.54 -2.28
N ARG A 88 1.21 -17.07 -3.17
CA ARG A 88 2.29 -17.95 -2.77
C ARG A 88 3.45 -17.15 -2.16
N ARG A 89 4.16 -17.75 -1.21
CA ARG A 89 5.33 -17.16 -0.57
C ARG A 89 6.38 -16.64 -1.57
N VAL A 90 6.66 -17.40 -2.61
CA VAL A 90 7.65 -17.01 -3.64
C VAL A 90 7.21 -15.79 -4.41
N ASP A 91 5.92 -15.64 -4.70
CA ASP A 91 5.39 -14.47 -5.40
C ASP A 91 5.47 -13.23 -4.50
N LEU A 92 5.19 -13.38 -3.19
CA LEU A 92 5.39 -12.30 -2.20
C LEU A 92 6.85 -11.86 -2.12
N GLN A 93 7.80 -12.79 -2.08
CA GLN A 93 9.23 -12.48 -2.06
C GLN A 93 9.63 -11.68 -3.30
N ASN A 94 9.23 -12.13 -4.48
CA ASN A 94 9.53 -11.47 -5.74
C ASN A 94 8.88 -10.08 -5.82
N ASN A 95 7.61 -9.96 -5.41
CA ASN A 95 6.90 -8.69 -5.42
C ASN A 95 7.53 -7.69 -4.44
N LEU A 96 7.89 -8.11 -3.23
CA LEU A 96 8.57 -7.24 -2.27
C LEU A 96 9.96 -6.82 -2.76
N GLN A 97 10.71 -7.69 -3.44
CA GLN A 97 11.97 -7.30 -4.07
C GLN A 97 11.75 -6.21 -5.10
N LEU A 98 10.83 -6.39 -6.05
CA LEU A 98 10.48 -5.39 -7.07
C LEU A 98 9.99 -4.08 -6.44
N TYR A 99 9.18 -4.19 -5.39
CA TYR A 99 8.65 -3.05 -4.66
C TYR A 99 9.77 -2.18 -4.07
N PHE A 100 10.69 -2.79 -3.32
CA PHE A 100 11.78 -2.06 -2.67
C PHE A 100 12.85 -1.60 -3.67
N ASP A 101 13.16 -2.38 -4.70
CA ASP A 101 14.07 -1.96 -5.77
C ASP A 101 13.54 -0.70 -6.47
N GLY A 102 12.25 -0.65 -6.76
CA GLY A 102 11.61 0.51 -7.34
C GLY A 102 11.49 1.69 -6.38
N LEU A 103 10.98 1.46 -5.15
CA LEU A 103 10.81 2.49 -4.13
C LEU A 103 12.12 3.23 -3.80
N LEU A 104 13.22 2.50 -3.77
CA LEU A 104 14.56 3.00 -3.42
C LEU A 104 15.41 3.34 -4.65
N ASN A 105 14.84 3.22 -5.85
CA ASN A 105 15.49 3.48 -7.13
C ASN A 105 16.79 2.67 -7.33
N LEU A 106 16.78 1.39 -6.94
CA LEU A 106 17.92 0.47 -7.04
C LEU A 106 18.02 -0.17 -8.44
N ASN A 107 17.06 0.04 -9.33
CA ASN A 107 17.06 -0.45 -10.70
C ASN A 107 18.00 0.35 -11.62
N ASN A 108 18.67 1.40 -11.10
CA ASN A 108 19.64 2.16 -11.85
C ASN A 108 20.91 1.32 -12.05
N GLU A 109 21.44 1.25 -13.29
CA GLU A 109 22.62 0.45 -13.67
C GLU A 109 23.90 0.70 -12.82
N ARG A 110 23.95 1.81 -12.09
CA ARG A 110 25.06 2.15 -11.17
C ARG A 110 24.96 1.45 -9.82
N GLU A 111 23.79 0.97 -9.43
CA GLU A 111 23.57 0.28 -8.16
C GLU A 111 23.58 -1.23 -8.41
N GLN A 112 24.69 -1.89 -8.13
CA GLN A 112 24.83 -3.35 -8.28
C GLN A 112 24.10 -4.16 -7.20
N ARG A 113 23.53 -3.50 -6.20
CA ARG A 113 22.87 -4.16 -5.06
C ARG A 113 21.37 -4.09 -5.21
N LYS A 114 20.77 -5.26 -5.34
CA LYS A 114 19.30 -5.43 -5.32
C LYS A 114 18.84 -5.79 -3.92
N THR A 115 17.59 -5.51 -3.64
CA THR A 115 16.92 -5.96 -2.43
C THR A 115 16.88 -7.49 -2.38
N VAL A 116 17.13 -8.05 -1.20
CA VAL A 116 16.97 -9.49 -0.93
C VAL A 116 15.83 -9.66 0.06
N VAL A 117 14.86 -10.52 -0.29
CA VAL A 117 13.71 -10.81 0.56
C VAL A 117 13.73 -12.27 0.96
N THR A 118 13.68 -12.53 2.26
CA THR A 118 13.57 -13.88 2.81
C THR A 118 12.32 -13.98 3.66
N LEU A 119 11.40 -14.87 3.31
CA LEU A 119 10.17 -15.13 4.04
C LEU A 119 10.10 -16.57 4.55
N THR A 120 9.57 -16.73 5.75
CA THR A 120 9.30 -18.03 6.39
C THR A 120 7.81 -18.08 6.76
N THR A 121 7.19 -19.25 6.61
CA THR A 121 5.81 -19.48 7.02
C THR A 121 5.68 -19.36 8.54
N ASN A 122 4.62 -18.68 9.01
CA ASN A 122 4.28 -18.60 10.41
C ASN A 122 3.19 -19.63 10.74
N ASP A 123 3.57 -20.86 11.02
CA ASP A 123 2.64 -21.97 11.28
C ASP A 123 1.82 -21.80 12.58
N LYS A 124 2.15 -20.78 13.41
CA LYS A 124 1.43 -20.48 14.66
C LYS A 124 0.29 -19.48 14.48
N ALA A 125 0.17 -18.87 13.32
CA ALA A 125 -0.86 -17.88 13.06
C ALA A 125 -2.20 -18.57 12.74
N ASN A 126 -3.28 -18.08 13.35
CA ASN A 126 -4.66 -18.53 13.10
C ASN A 126 -5.28 -17.84 11.87
N VAL A 127 -4.48 -17.35 10.96
CA VAL A 127 -4.90 -16.68 9.72
C VAL A 127 -4.63 -17.57 8.50
N ASN A 128 -5.33 -17.35 7.42
CA ASN A 128 -5.29 -18.20 6.23
C ASN A 128 -3.88 -18.41 5.66
N SER A 129 -3.06 -17.33 5.65
CA SER A 129 -1.62 -17.40 5.33
C SER A 129 -0.90 -16.33 6.12
N SER A 130 0.21 -16.68 6.73
CA SER A 130 1.03 -15.75 7.49
C SER A 130 2.52 -16.05 7.28
N TYR A 131 3.29 -14.99 7.14
CA TYR A 131 4.73 -15.08 6.94
C TYR A 131 5.45 -14.05 7.81
N PHE A 132 6.67 -14.37 8.18
CA PHE A 132 7.61 -13.40 8.74
C PHE A 132 8.94 -13.49 8.00
N GLY A 133 9.73 -12.45 8.06
CA GLY A 133 11.01 -12.46 7.34
C GLY A 133 11.77 -11.17 7.40
N LYS A 134 12.63 -11.00 6.42
CA LYS A 134 13.52 -9.84 6.30
C LYS A 134 13.57 -9.32 4.88
N VAL A 135 13.69 -8.01 4.79
CA VAL A 135 14.01 -7.27 3.56
C VAL A 135 15.36 -6.60 3.78
N GLU A 136 16.39 -7.08 3.10
CA GLU A 136 17.73 -6.52 3.15
C GLU A 136 17.95 -5.64 1.93
N THR A 137 18.23 -4.36 2.13
CA THR A 137 18.29 -3.35 1.08
C THR A 137 19.23 -2.20 1.45
N ILE A 138 19.21 -1.10 0.70
CA ILE A 138 19.94 0.13 0.99
C ILE A 138 18.94 1.26 1.17
N ASP A 139 18.96 1.92 2.31
CA ASP A 139 18.21 3.16 2.49
C ASP A 139 18.81 4.29 1.65
N THR A 140 18.27 4.51 0.48
CA THR A 140 18.68 5.59 -0.43
C THR A 140 18.03 6.93 -0.10
N ARG A 141 17.09 6.98 0.86
CA ARG A 141 16.33 8.19 1.18
C ARG A 141 16.98 9.00 2.30
N TYR A 142 17.28 8.36 3.42
CA TYR A 142 17.69 9.03 4.67
C TYR A 142 19.16 8.80 5.00
N THR A 143 19.52 7.57 5.34
CA THR A 143 20.83 7.26 5.91
C THR A 143 21.91 6.95 4.88
N LYS A 144 21.55 6.57 3.65
CA LYS A 144 22.45 6.09 2.59
C LYS A 144 23.26 4.85 2.99
N LYS A 145 22.72 4.02 3.89
CA LYS A 145 23.39 2.84 4.45
C LYS A 145 22.61 1.56 4.15
N PRO A 146 23.27 0.39 4.23
CA PRO A 146 22.54 -0.88 4.26
C PRO A 146 21.51 -0.88 5.38
N MET A 147 20.33 -1.43 5.07
CA MET A 147 19.18 -1.49 5.97
C MET A 147 18.55 -2.88 5.90
N THR A 148 18.16 -3.40 7.05
CA THR A 148 17.34 -4.60 7.16
C THR A 148 16.02 -4.23 7.83
N LEU A 149 14.91 -4.53 7.17
CA LEU A 149 13.57 -4.45 7.75
C LEU A 149 13.10 -5.85 8.08
N ASN A 150 12.68 -6.07 9.33
CA ASN A 150 11.86 -7.22 9.66
C ASN A 150 10.46 -7.00 9.11
N VAL A 151 9.78 -8.05 8.69
CA VAL A 151 8.44 -7.99 8.11
C VAL A 151 7.53 -9.06 8.70
N LEU A 152 6.29 -8.67 9.01
CA LEU A 152 5.17 -9.59 9.25
C LEU A 152 4.17 -9.40 8.12
N ILE A 153 3.66 -10.53 7.60
CA ILE A 153 2.68 -10.56 6.51
C ILE A 153 1.50 -11.43 6.91
N GLU A 154 0.30 -10.91 6.70
CA GLU A 154 -0.96 -11.64 6.93
C GLU A 154 -1.84 -11.49 5.69
N GLU A 155 -2.41 -12.58 5.21
CA GLU A 155 -3.35 -12.57 4.10
C GLU A 155 -4.75 -12.92 4.59
N HIS A 156 -5.73 -12.08 4.21
CA HIS A 156 -7.16 -12.33 4.35
C HIS A 156 -7.75 -12.53 2.95
N TYR A 157 -8.06 -13.77 2.61
CA TYR A 157 -8.64 -14.08 1.31
C TYR A 157 -10.16 -14.02 1.35
N CYS A 158 -10.74 -13.13 0.52
CA CYS A 158 -12.17 -12.91 0.37
C CYS A 158 -12.70 -13.78 -0.79
N ASP A 159 -12.97 -15.05 -0.52
CA ASP A 159 -13.30 -16.06 -1.55
C ASP A 159 -14.47 -15.66 -2.45
N GLN A 160 -15.55 -15.11 -1.89
CA GLN A 160 -16.73 -14.69 -2.64
C GLN A 160 -16.44 -13.57 -3.63
N LYS A 161 -15.54 -12.68 -3.31
CA LYS A 161 -15.13 -11.52 -4.15
C LYS A 161 -13.92 -11.80 -5.02
N LYS A 162 -13.26 -12.95 -4.82
CA LYS A 162 -11.99 -13.28 -5.48
C LYS A 162 -10.95 -12.18 -5.30
N LYS A 163 -10.79 -11.73 -4.05
CA LYS A 163 -9.83 -10.70 -3.66
C LYS A 163 -8.96 -11.17 -2.49
N SER A 164 -7.73 -10.70 -2.45
CA SER A 164 -6.85 -10.84 -1.29
C SER A 164 -6.57 -9.49 -0.68
N ILE A 165 -6.61 -9.43 0.65
CA ILE A 165 -6.12 -8.31 1.43
C ILE A 165 -4.85 -8.80 2.13
N ILE A 166 -3.71 -8.30 1.70
CA ILE A 166 -2.40 -8.73 2.20
C ILE A 166 -1.81 -7.58 2.99
N ILE A 167 -1.68 -7.78 4.28
CA ILE A 167 -1.15 -6.77 5.22
C ILE A 167 0.35 -7.01 5.41
N PHE A 168 1.13 -5.96 5.29
CA PHE A 168 2.57 -5.96 5.53
C PHE A 168 2.91 -4.96 6.63
N ARG A 169 3.58 -5.43 7.68
CA ARG A 169 4.11 -4.58 8.76
C ARG A 169 5.62 -4.64 8.73
N PHE A 170 6.27 -3.49 8.66
CA PHE A 170 7.72 -3.36 8.55
C PHE A 170 8.31 -2.58 9.71
N SER A 171 9.46 -3.02 10.20
CA SER A 171 10.31 -2.25 11.11
C SER A 171 11.76 -2.75 11.06
N PRO A 172 12.76 -1.88 11.22
CA PRO A 172 14.14 -2.31 11.45
C PRO A 172 14.36 -2.88 12.86
N LYS A 173 13.37 -2.76 13.73
CA LYS A 173 13.46 -3.26 15.12
C LYS A 173 13.12 -4.74 15.20
N GLU A 174 13.76 -5.45 16.12
CA GLU A 174 13.43 -6.86 16.40
C GLU A 174 11.99 -7.01 16.88
N PHE A 175 11.37 -8.18 16.64
CA PHE A 175 9.95 -8.44 16.88
C PHE A 175 9.46 -8.24 18.34
N GLY A 176 10.36 -8.26 19.33
CA GLY A 176 10.05 -7.93 20.72
C GLY A 176 9.97 -6.43 21.06
N ASN A 177 10.26 -5.54 20.10
CA ASN A 177 10.24 -4.10 20.33
C ASN A 177 8.80 -3.58 20.40
N PRO A 178 8.48 -2.58 21.26
CA PRO A 178 7.15 -2.01 21.39
C PRO A 178 6.52 -1.49 20.09
N ILE A 179 7.33 -1.09 19.09
CA ILE A 179 6.81 -0.65 17.80
C ILE A 179 5.92 -1.70 17.12
N TRP A 180 6.19 -2.98 17.32
CA TRP A 180 5.37 -4.05 16.74
C TRP A 180 3.97 -4.10 17.33
N GLN A 181 3.80 -3.70 18.60
CA GLN A 181 2.46 -3.52 19.17
C GLN A 181 1.74 -2.35 18.49
N THR A 182 2.42 -1.21 18.32
CA THR A 182 1.87 -0.03 17.62
C THR A 182 1.43 -0.37 16.19
N LEU A 183 2.24 -1.16 15.45
CA LEU A 183 1.87 -1.62 14.11
C LEU A 183 0.76 -2.67 14.15
N GLY A 184 0.72 -3.50 15.21
CA GLY A 184 -0.29 -4.54 15.41
C GLY A 184 -1.67 -3.97 15.75
N ASP A 185 -1.72 -2.83 16.44
CA ASP A 185 -2.96 -2.15 16.82
C ASP A 185 -3.68 -1.48 15.64
N VAL A 186 -3.02 -1.38 14.49
CA VAL A 186 -3.66 -0.93 13.25
C VAL A 186 -4.42 -2.09 12.63
N GLU A 187 -5.75 -2.00 12.68
CA GLU A 187 -6.66 -3.02 12.19
C GLU A 187 -7.31 -2.64 10.86
N LEU A 188 -7.75 -3.65 10.12
CA LEU A 188 -8.60 -3.45 8.95
C LEU A 188 -9.98 -2.95 9.37
N ILE A 189 -10.58 -2.10 8.56
CA ILE A 189 -11.98 -1.70 8.75
C ILE A 189 -12.91 -2.92 8.71
N LYS A 190 -14.02 -2.83 9.44
CA LYS A 190 -15.04 -3.89 9.41
C LYS A 190 -15.64 -4.01 8.01
N GLY A 191 -15.86 -5.24 7.57
CA GLY A 191 -16.47 -5.49 6.26
C GLY A 191 -15.54 -5.22 5.08
N VAL A 192 -14.21 -5.21 5.28
CA VAL A 192 -13.23 -4.95 4.22
C VAL A 192 -13.38 -5.85 2.99
N CYS A 193 -13.90 -7.07 3.14
CA CYS A 193 -14.22 -7.97 2.02
C CYS A 193 -15.45 -7.52 1.20
N GLU A 194 -16.20 -6.54 1.65
CA GLU A 194 -17.36 -6.02 0.92
C GLU A 194 -17.03 -4.85 -0.01
N LEU A 195 -15.79 -4.36 0.05
CA LEU A 195 -15.28 -3.25 -0.77
C LEU A 195 -15.10 -3.62 -2.26
#